data_de586d812458de61772545db63f5e7f8
#
_entry.id   de586d812458de61772545db63f5e7f8
#
_cell.length_a   1.000
_cell.length_b   1.000
_cell.length_c   1.000
_cell.angle_alpha   90.00
_cell.angle_beta   90.00
_cell.angle_gamma   90.00
#
_symmetry.space_group_name_H-M   'P 1'
#
loop_
_entity.id
_entity.type
_entity.pdbx_description
1 polymer ?
#
loop_
_entity_poly.entity_id
_entity_poly.type
_entity_poly.pdbx_seq_one_letter_code
_entity_poly.pdbx_strand_id
1 'polypeptide(L)'
;MEHFDCEHLVEFTIEAGRPDSITREKLMMIRNYPVTRISVNPQTMNQETLDIIGRRHTVQETEQAFKLARECGFDNINMDLIVGLPGEDKAMVEHTLEEVRRLAPDSLTVHSLAVKRAARLNMFKDKYQEMTFENNQEIMDMTMKTAYEMEMGPYYLYRQKNMKGNFENVGYAKVDKAGIYNILIMEEKQPILSLIHISEPT
;
A
#
# COMPACT_ATOMS: atom_id res chain seq x y z
N MET A 1 10.55 23.15 1.82
CA MET A 1 10.13 23.59 0.48
C MET A 1 10.76 24.90 0.04
N GLU A 2 11.36 25.65 0.93
CA GLU A 2 12.08 26.92 0.58
C GLU A 2 13.24 26.74 -0.44
N HIS A 3 13.71 25.50 -0.63
CA HIS A 3 14.83 25.18 -1.51
C HIS A 3 14.43 24.50 -2.84
N PHE A 4 13.13 24.28 -3.06
CA PHE A 4 12.63 23.62 -4.27
C PHE A 4 11.53 24.46 -4.90
N ASP A 5 11.65 24.66 -6.20
CA ASP A 5 10.55 25.23 -6.99
C ASP A 5 9.44 24.18 -7.12
N CYS A 6 8.28 24.52 -6.60
CA CYS A 6 7.10 23.66 -6.63
C CYS A 6 5.98 24.20 -7.54
N GLU A 7 6.27 25.21 -8.36
CA GLU A 7 5.27 25.87 -9.23
C GLU A 7 4.67 24.89 -10.25
N HIS A 8 5.49 23.92 -10.71
CA HIS A 8 5.09 22.90 -11.69
C HIS A 8 4.93 21.52 -11.09
N LEU A 9 4.76 21.43 -9.76
CA LEU A 9 4.60 20.16 -9.08
C LEU A 9 3.26 19.50 -9.45
N VAL A 10 3.33 18.34 -10.12
CA VAL A 10 2.14 17.60 -10.55
C VAL A 10 1.67 16.65 -9.44
N GLU A 11 2.60 16.02 -8.73
CA GLU A 11 2.29 15.11 -7.62
C GLU A 11 3.24 15.33 -6.44
N PHE A 12 2.65 15.43 -5.25
CA PHE A 12 3.37 15.35 -3.99
C PHE A 12 2.68 14.30 -3.11
N THR A 13 3.22 13.09 -3.13
CA THR A 13 2.74 11.99 -2.32
C THR A 13 3.49 11.91 -1.00
N ILE A 14 2.74 11.75 0.08
CA ILE A 14 3.30 11.40 1.40
C ILE A 14 2.89 9.99 1.76
N GLU A 15 3.89 9.12 1.91
CA GLU A 15 3.73 7.79 2.47
C GLU A 15 3.53 7.91 3.99
N ALA A 16 2.30 8.17 4.42
CA ALA A 16 1.95 8.21 5.84
C ALA A 16 2.02 6.80 6.47
N GLY A 17 1.81 5.78 5.62
CA GLY A 17 2.15 4.38 5.82
C GLY A 17 1.47 3.74 7.01
N ARG A 18 2.09 3.83 8.19
CA ARG A 18 1.64 3.14 9.40
C ARG A 18 0.48 3.87 10.08
N PRO A 19 -0.71 3.25 10.18
CA PRO A 19 -1.89 3.86 10.79
C PRO A 19 -1.66 4.40 12.21
N ASP A 20 -0.93 3.65 13.04
CA ASP A 20 -0.59 4.03 14.43
C ASP A 20 0.25 5.32 14.56
N SER A 21 0.83 5.80 13.47
CA SER A 21 1.62 7.03 13.45
C SER A 21 0.87 8.25 12.93
N ILE A 22 -0.35 8.08 12.43
CA ILE A 22 -1.17 9.12 11.82
C ILE A 22 -1.96 9.85 12.92
N THR A 23 -1.70 11.15 13.09
CA THR A 23 -2.42 12.00 14.03
C THR A 23 -3.00 13.23 13.33
N ARG A 24 -4.02 13.85 13.93
CA ARG A 24 -4.64 15.06 13.38
C ARG A 24 -3.62 16.19 13.21
N GLU A 25 -2.73 16.37 14.18
CA GLU A 25 -1.70 17.42 14.12
C GLU A 25 -0.76 17.23 12.92
N LYS A 26 -0.32 15.98 12.68
CA LYS A 26 0.53 15.66 11.52
C LYS A 26 -0.22 15.87 10.20
N LEU A 27 -1.47 15.41 10.11
CA LEU A 27 -2.28 15.60 8.91
C LEU A 27 -2.53 17.08 8.63
N MET A 28 -2.84 17.88 9.64
CA MET A 28 -3.01 19.32 9.48
C MET A 28 -1.70 20.02 9.11
N MET A 29 -0.56 19.57 9.64
CA MET A 29 0.74 20.07 9.22
C MET A 29 1.00 19.76 7.74
N ILE A 30 0.72 18.54 7.30
CA ILE A 30 0.87 18.12 5.90
C ILE A 30 0.00 18.96 4.96
N ARG A 31 -1.21 19.34 5.39
CA ARG A 31 -2.12 20.19 4.61
C ARG A 31 -1.60 21.61 4.36
N ASN A 32 -0.60 22.09 5.10
CA ASN A 32 0.06 23.38 4.81
C ASN A 32 0.99 23.31 3.58
N TYR A 33 1.18 22.13 3.01
CA TYR A 33 1.99 21.92 1.83
C TYR A 33 1.10 21.45 0.67
N PRO A 34 1.55 21.59 -0.59
CA PRO A 34 0.77 21.18 -1.77
C PRO A 34 0.75 19.65 -1.95
N VAL A 35 0.43 18.92 -0.87
CA VAL A 35 0.32 17.46 -0.90
C VAL A 35 -0.94 17.06 -1.62
N THR A 36 -0.77 16.29 -2.69
CA THR A 36 -1.85 15.85 -3.59
C THR A 36 -2.34 14.45 -3.28
N ARG A 37 -1.53 13.64 -2.58
CA ARG A 37 -1.84 12.24 -2.29
C ARG A 37 -1.18 11.79 -0.99
N ILE A 38 -1.89 10.97 -0.21
CA ILE A 38 -1.31 10.27 0.95
C ILE A 38 -1.61 8.78 0.88
N SER A 39 -0.83 7.97 1.60
CA SER A 39 -1.13 6.55 1.77
C SER A 39 -1.43 6.20 3.22
N VAL A 40 -2.41 5.30 3.42
CA VAL A 40 -2.74 4.67 4.70
C VAL A 40 -2.73 3.16 4.47
N ASN A 41 -1.69 2.47 4.94
CA ASN A 41 -1.36 1.12 4.49
C ASN A 41 -1.74 0.05 5.52
N PRO A 42 -2.94 -0.58 5.41
CA PRO A 42 -3.37 -1.62 6.33
C PRO A 42 -2.55 -2.91 6.22
N GLN A 43 -2.12 -3.27 5.02
CA GLN A 43 -1.59 -4.55 4.59
C GLN A 43 -2.67 -5.66 4.53
N THR A 44 -3.48 -5.79 5.57
CA THR A 44 -4.67 -6.64 5.70
C THR A 44 -5.62 -6.02 6.73
N MET A 45 -6.88 -6.41 6.70
CA MET A 45 -7.89 -6.06 7.71
C MET A 45 -8.21 -7.23 8.66
N ASN A 46 -7.28 -8.17 8.80
CA ASN A 46 -7.35 -9.28 9.75
C ASN A 46 -6.34 -9.07 10.89
N GLN A 47 -6.83 -8.82 12.11
CA GLN A 47 -5.98 -8.51 13.25
C GLN A 47 -4.97 -9.63 13.55
N GLU A 48 -5.40 -10.88 13.51
CA GLU A 48 -4.55 -12.04 13.76
C GLU A 48 -3.36 -12.07 12.78
N THR A 49 -3.62 -11.78 11.50
CA THR A 49 -2.56 -11.71 10.48
C THR A 49 -1.61 -10.56 10.74
N LEU A 50 -2.10 -9.38 11.13
CA LEU A 50 -1.25 -8.24 11.52
C LEU A 50 -0.29 -8.63 12.64
N ASP A 51 -0.78 -9.33 13.64
CA ASP A 51 0.03 -9.80 14.78
C ASP A 51 1.10 -10.82 14.33
N ILE A 52 0.73 -11.76 13.45
CA ILE A 52 1.64 -12.76 12.88
C ILE A 52 2.78 -12.10 12.11
N ILE A 53 2.48 -11.11 11.25
CA ILE A 53 3.49 -10.41 10.44
C ILE A 53 4.24 -9.32 11.21
N GLY A 54 3.93 -9.17 12.49
CA GLY A 54 4.61 -8.24 13.41
C GLY A 54 4.28 -6.77 13.16
N ARG A 55 3.10 -6.49 12.64
CA ARG A 55 2.57 -5.12 12.57
C ARG A 55 2.08 -4.71 13.96
N ARG A 56 2.32 -3.45 14.33
CA ARG A 56 1.96 -2.93 15.65
C ARG A 56 0.60 -2.23 15.68
N HIS A 57 0.12 -1.81 14.51
CA HIS A 57 -1.18 -1.16 14.39
C HIS A 57 -2.32 -2.20 14.38
N THR A 58 -3.48 -1.76 14.80
CA THR A 58 -4.72 -2.53 14.76
C THR A 58 -5.55 -2.18 13.54
N VAL A 59 -6.51 -3.06 13.20
CA VAL A 59 -7.54 -2.78 12.19
C VAL A 59 -8.31 -1.51 12.55
N GLN A 60 -8.68 -1.35 13.82
CA GLN A 60 -9.40 -0.16 14.29
C GLN A 60 -8.59 1.14 14.11
N GLU A 61 -7.29 1.12 14.39
CA GLU A 61 -6.41 2.28 14.13
C GLU A 61 -6.33 2.60 12.65
N THR A 62 -6.33 1.59 11.77
CA THR A 62 -6.40 1.79 10.32
C THR A 62 -7.66 2.52 9.90
N GLU A 63 -8.82 2.08 10.38
CA GLU A 63 -10.09 2.75 10.10
C GLU A 63 -10.14 4.18 10.62
N GLN A 64 -9.64 4.39 11.85
CA GLN A 64 -9.59 5.71 12.46
C GLN A 64 -8.67 6.64 11.69
N ALA A 65 -7.48 6.17 11.32
CA ALA A 65 -6.51 6.95 10.55
C ALA A 65 -7.08 7.35 9.18
N PHE A 66 -7.77 6.43 8.50
CA PHE A 66 -8.40 6.71 7.21
C PHE A 66 -9.52 7.76 7.34
N LYS A 67 -10.43 7.58 8.30
CA LYS A 67 -11.51 8.54 8.57
C LYS A 67 -10.96 9.91 8.93
N LEU A 68 -9.94 9.94 9.79
CA LEU A 68 -9.27 11.18 10.20
C LEU A 68 -8.62 11.89 9.00
N ALA A 69 -8.02 11.16 8.08
CA ALA A 69 -7.45 11.73 6.86
C ALA A 69 -8.54 12.38 5.99
N ARG A 70 -9.70 11.72 5.82
CA ARG A 70 -10.85 12.31 5.13
C ARG A 70 -11.37 13.57 5.82
N GLU A 71 -11.52 13.56 7.14
CA GLU A 71 -11.93 14.73 7.93
C GLU A 71 -10.94 15.90 7.79
N CYS A 72 -9.65 15.63 7.64
CA CYS A 72 -8.62 16.63 7.38
C CYS A 72 -8.61 17.11 5.91
N GLY A 73 -9.51 16.63 5.06
CA GLY A 73 -9.70 17.10 3.69
C GLY A 73 -8.80 16.43 2.65
N PHE A 74 -8.23 15.25 2.93
CA PHE A 74 -7.53 14.48 1.90
C PHE A 74 -8.54 13.74 1.04
N ASP A 75 -8.50 13.99 -0.27
CA ASP A 75 -9.39 13.43 -1.29
C ASP A 75 -8.68 12.48 -2.27
N ASN A 76 -7.40 12.21 -2.03
CA ASN A 76 -6.63 11.20 -2.75
C ASN A 76 -5.84 10.34 -1.74
N ILE A 77 -6.49 9.27 -1.26
CA ILE A 77 -5.92 8.35 -0.27
C ILE A 77 -5.73 6.98 -0.91
N ASN A 78 -4.48 6.52 -0.90
CA ASN A 78 -4.13 5.16 -1.31
C ASN A 78 -4.15 4.21 -0.12
N MET A 79 -4.52 2.96 -0.36
CA MET A 79 -4.34 1.86 0.59
C MET A 79 -3.51 0.76 -0.05
N ASP A 80 -2.52 0.23 0.69
CA ASP A 80 -1.73 -0.92 0.24
C ASP A 80 -2.19 -2.19 0.95
N LEU A 81 -2.44 -3.23 0.16
CA LEU A 81 -2.73 -4.58 0.63
C LEU A 81 -1.63 -5.54 0.23
N ILE A 82 -1.46 -6.59 1.02
CA ILE A 82 -0.59 -7.72 0.68
C ILE A 82 -1.47 -8.97 0.65
N VAL A 83 -1.44 -9.69 -0.45
CA VAL A 83 -2.11 -11.00 -0.59
C VAL A 83 -1.08 -12.14 -0.51
N GLY A 84 -1.52 -13.29 -0.02
CA GLY A 84 -0.65 -14.43 0.26
C GLY A 84 0.11 -14.30 1.58
N LEU A 85 -0.45 -13.59 2.55
CA LEU A 85 0.09 -13.48 3.90
C LEU A 85 0.00 -14.81 4.66
N PRO A 86 0.91 -15.04 5.65
CA PRO A 86 0.89 -16.25 6.44
C PRO A 86 -0.44 -16.46 7.17
N GLY A 87 -1.02 -17.64 6.98
CA GLY A 87 -2.26 -18.03 7.67
C GLY A 87 -3.54 -17.43 7.08
N GLU A 88 -3.45 -16.60 6.05
CA GLU A 88 -4.64 -16.09 5.37
C GLU A 88 -5.16 -17.08 4.34
N ASP A 89 -6.46 -17.31 4.42
CA ASP A 89 -7.24 -18.01 3.42
C ASP A 89 -8.05 -17.04 2.54
N LYS A 90 -8.77 -17.59 1.58
CA LYS A 90 -9.62 -16.80 0.67
C LYS A 90 -10.66 -15.96 1.40
N ALA A 91 -11.30 -16.50 2.46
CA ALA A 91 -12.36 -15.78 3.18
C ALA A 91 -11.79 -14.57 3.94
N MET A 92 -10.57 -14.69 4.48
CA MET A 92 -9.86 -13.59 5.14
C MET A 92 -9.48 -12.48 4.15
N VAL A 93 -9.06 -12.84 2.93
CA VAL A 93 -8.80 -11.85 1.88
C VAL A 93 -10.09 -11.18 1.45
N GLU A 94 -11.18 -11.94 1.27
CA GLU A 94 -12.50 -11.39 0.95
C GLU A 94 -12.97 -10.39 2.01
N HIS A 95 -12.85 -10.74 3.30
CA HIS A 95 -13.11 -9.83 4.41
C HIS A 95 -12.29 -8.54 4.31
N THR A 96 -10.99 -8.65 4.06
CA THR A 96 -10.11 -7.47 3.87
C THR A 96 -10.61 -6.57 2.74
N LEU A 97 -10.99 -7.15 1.61
CA LEU A 97 -11.48 -6.41 0.45
C LEU A 97 -12.83 -5.72 0.74
N GLU A 98 -13.73 -6.37 1.48
CA GLU A 98 -15.01 -5.77 1.89
C GLU A 98 -14.80 -4.56 2.81
N GLU A 99 -13.91 -4.68 3.80
CA GLU A 99 -13.57 -3.58 4.70
C GLU A 99 -12.92 -2.40 3.95
N VAL A 100 -12.01 -2.67 3.02
CA VAL A 100 -11.42 -1.64 2.16
C VAL A 100 -12.47 -0.99 1.29
N ARG A 101 -13.37 -1.76 0.70
CA ARG A 101 -14.49 -1.22 -0.09
C ARG A 101 -15.39 -0.31 0.75
N ARG A 102 -15.65 -0.66 2.00
CA ARG A 102 -16.43 0.17 2.94
C ARG A 102 -15.75 1.50 3.26
N LEU A 103 -14.42 1.51 3.35
CA LEU A 103 -13.62 2.72 3.54
C LEU A 103 -13.58 3.61 2.29
N ALA A 104 -13.74 3.01 1.11
CA ALA A 104 -13.78 3.69 -0.19
C ALA A 104 -12.55 4.57 -0.47
N PRO A 105 -11.33 4.00 -0.54
CA PRO A 105 -10.14 4.73 -0.94
C PRO A 105 -10.24 5.25 -2.39
N ASP A 106 -9.30 6.09 -2.79
CA ASP A 106 -9.24 6.62 -4.15
C ASP A 106 -8.31 5.82 -5.04
N SER A 107 -7.36 5.11 -4.43
CA SER A 107 -6.50 4.15 -5.09
C SER A 107 -6.16 2.98 -4.16
N LEU A 108 -5.84 1.85 -4.76
CA LEU A 108 -5.51 0.60 -4.08
C LEU A 108 -4.29 -0.01 -4.74
N THR A 109 -3.30 -0.38 -3.92
CA THR A 109 -2.16 -1.17 -4.39
C THR A 109 -2.25 -2.56 -3.78
N VAL A 110 -2.27 -3.58 -4.63
CA VAL A 110 -2.28 -4.99 -4.22
C VAL A 110 -0.91 -5.58 -4.48
N HIS A 111 -0.21 -5.93 -3.41
CA HIS A 111 1.08 -6.59 -3.45
C HIS A 111 0.91 -8.10 -3.28
N SER A 112 1.51 -8.87 -4.17
CA SER A 112 1.71 -10.31 -3.93
C SER A 112 2.92 -10.51 -3.03
N LEU A 113 2.80 -11.31 -1.98
CA LEU A 113 3.90 -11.53 -1.04
C LEU A 113 5.12 -12.12 -1.75
N ALA A 114 6.25 -11.41 -1.68
CA ALA A 114 7.54 -11.88 -2.14
C ALA A 114 8.43 -12.21 -0.93
N VAL A 115 8.74 -13.49 -0.74
CA VAL A 115 9.61 -13.91 0.38
C VAL A 115 11.07 -13.79 -0.07
N LYS A 116 11.74 -12.73 0.34
CA LYS A 116 13.19 -12.54 0.10
C LYS A 116 14.01 -13.47 0.99
N ARG A 117 15.22 -13.89 0.52
CA ARG A 117 16.13 -14.79 1.27
C ARG A 117 16.42 -14.35 2.72
N ALA A 118 16.54 -13.05 2.95
CA ALA A 118 16.81 -12.47 4.25
C ALA A 118 15.55 -12.06 5.01
N ALA A 119 14.35 -12.33 4.48
CA ALA A 119 13.11 -11.99 5.17
C ALA A 119 12.96 -12.84 6.42
N ARG A 120 12.43 -12.22 7.49
CA ARG A 120 12.19 -12.88 8.78
C ARG A 120 11.38 -14.17 8.63
N LEU A 121 10.45 -14.21 7.69
CA LEU A 121 9.69 -15.41 7.31
C LEU A 121 10.56 -16.57 6.81
N ASN A 122 11.66 -16.27 6.11
CA ASN A 122 12.61 -17.29 5.63
C ASN A 122 13.57 -17.74 6.74
N MET A 123 13.92 -16.82 7.65
CA MET A 123 14.84 -17.11 8.79
C MET A 123 14.17 -17.97 9.87
N PHE A 124 12.86 -17.90 10.00
CA PHE A 124 12.06 -18.63 11.00
C PHE A 124 11.08 -19.60 10.33
N LYS A 125 11.52 -20.26 9.24
CA LYS A 125 10.68 -21.24 8.51
C LYS A 125 9.99 -22.24 9.41
N ASP A 126 10.68 -22.75 10.43
CA ASP A 126 10.15 -23.75 11.35
C ASP A 126 8.95 -23.22 12.17
N LYS A 127 8.91 -21.92 12.44
CA LYS A 127 7.80 -21.27 13.14
C LYS A 127 6.57 -21.08 12.27
N TYR A 128 6.76 -21.05 10.93
CA TYR A 128 5.70 -20.80 9.94
C TYR A 128 5.44 -22.03 9.05
N GLN A 129 5.99 -23.21 9.40
CA GLN A 129 5.88 -24.44 8.58
C GLN A 129 4.43 -24.92 8.39
N GLU A 130 3.56 -24.63 9.36
CA GLU A 130 2.14 -25.02 9.30
C GLU A 130 1.26 -23.94 8.64
N MET A 131 1.83 -22.77 8.32
CA MET A 131 1.07 -21.68 7.71
C MET A 131 1.16 -21.77 6.18
N THR A 132 0.00 -21.85 5.55
CA THR A 132 -0.09 -21.77 4.09
C THR A 132 0.17 -20.33 3.64
N PHE A 133 1.00 -20.18 2.61
CA PHE A 133 1.28 -18.92 1.93
C PHE A 133 0.76 -19.10 0.50
N GLU A 134 -0.50 -18.82 0.27
CA GLU A 134 -1.06 -19.07 -1.04
C GLU A 134 -1.71 -17.82 -1.60
N ASN A 135 -0.99 -17.18 -2.52
CA ASN A 135 -1.64 -16.37 -3.52
C ASN A 135 -1.94 -17.25 -4.74
N ASN A 136 -3.12 -17.10 -5.31
CA ASN A 136 -3.56 -17.83 -6.48
C ASN A 136 -4.36 -16.91 -7.42
N GLN A 137 -4.70 -17.40 -8.63
CA GLN A 137 -5.42 -16.62 -9.62
C GLN A 137 -6.79 -16.16 -9.10
N GLU A 138 -7.49 -17.00 -8.34
CA GLU A 138 -8.80 -16.68 -7.78
C GLU A 138 -8.75 -15.46 -6.85
N ILE A 139 -7.71 -15.38 -6.00
CA ILE A 139 -7.48 -14.22 -5.12
C ILE A 139 -7.20 -12.97 -5.96
N MET A 140 -6.35 -13.06 -6.98
CA MET A 140 -6.06 -11.91 -7.86
C MET A 140 -7.31 -11.44 -8.62
N ASP A 141 -8.11 -12.36 -9.12
CA ASP A 141 -9.37 -12.04 -9.81
C ASP A 141 -10.36 -11.36 -8.86
N MET A 142 -10.41 -11.80 -7.60
CA MET A 142 -11.24 -11.21 -6.56
C MET A 142 -10.79 -9.77 -6.22
N THR A 143 -9.49 -9.54 -6.11
CA THR A 143 -8.95 -8.17 -5.89
C THR A 143 -9.28 -7.25 -7.06
N MET A 144 -9.11 -7.73 -8.28
CA MET A 144 -9.44 -6.99 -9.51
C MET A 144 -10.94 -6.65 -9.56
N LYS A 145 -11.80 -7.63 -9.31
CA LYS A 145 -13.26 -7.45 -9.29
C LYS A 145 -13.66 -6.37 -8.27
N THR A 146 -13.13 -6.45 -7.04
CA THR A 146 -13.41 -5.46 -5.98
C THR A 146 -12.92 -4.07 -6.38
N ALA A 147 -11.76 -3.95 -7.02
CA ALA A 147 -11.28 -2.66 -7.53
C ALA A 147 -12.25 -2.07 -8.57
N TYR A 148 -12.73 -2.87 -9.52
CA TYR A 148 -13.73 -2.42 -10.50
C TYR A 148 -15.06 -2.03 -9.86
N GLU A 149 -15.52 -2.73 -8.82
CA GLU A 149 -16.72 -2.35 -8.06
C GLU A 149 -16.56 -1.02 -7.33
N MET A 150 -15.32 -0.60 -7.04
CA MET A 150 -14.98 0.73 -6.50
C MET A 150 -14.70 1.78 -7.60
N GLU A 151 -15.00 1.47 -8.86
CA GLU A 151 -14.75 2.34 -10.02
C GLU A 151 -13.26 2.63 -10.26
N MET A 152 -12.39 1.69 -9.88
CA MET A 152 -10.95 1.78 -10.09
C MET A 152 -10.50 0.93 -11.27
N GLY A 153 -9.68 1.52 -12.16
CA GLY A 153 -8.96 0.80 -13.22
C GLY A 153 -7.51 0.53 -12.82
N PRO A 154 -6.88 -0.53 -13.36
CA PRO A 154 -5.46 -0.76 -13.20
C PRO A 154 -4.67 0.34 -13.91
N TYR A 155 -3.61 0.88 -13.28
CA TYR A 155 -2.78 1.93 -13.86
C TYR A 155 -1.29 1.59 -13.89
N TYR A 156 -0.84 0.59 -13.11
CA TYR A 156 0.50 0.01 -13.24
C TYR A 156 0.52 -1.45 -12.80
N LEU A 157 1.50 -2.18 -13.35
CA LEU A 157 1.81 -3.57 -13.05
C LEU A 157 3.30 -3.69 -12.76
N TYR A 158 3.66 -4.35 -11.67
CA TYR A 158 5.06 -4.59 -11.33
C TYR A 158 5.29 -6.03 -10.89
N ARG A 159 6.18 -6.72 -11.60
CA ARG A 159 6.60 -8.08 -11.28
C ARG A 159 7.96 -8.10 -10.60
N GLN A 160 8.02 -8.53 -9.35
CA GLN A 160 9.30 -8.78 -8.68
C GLN A 160 9.86 -10.17 -9.05
N LYS A 161 11.19 -10.27 -9.11
CA LYS A 161 11.86 -11.59 -9.20
C LYS A 161 11.61 -12.37 -7.90
N ASN A 162 11.32 -13.68 -8.01
CA ASN A 162 11.08 -14.61 -6.91
C ASN A 162 9.74 -14.46 -6.17
N MET A 163 8.71 -13.99 -6.83
CA MET A 163 7.33 -14.08 -6.31
C MET A 163 6.81 -15.50 -6.49
N LYS A 164 6.22 -16.06 -5.42
CA LYS A 164 5.56 -17.35 -5.49
C LYS A 164 4.31 -17.22 -6.40
N GLY A 165 4.19 -18.07 -7.42
CA GLY A 165 3.06 -18.02 -8.38
C GLY A 165 3.23 -17.04 -9.54
N ASN A 166 4.34 -16.28 -9.64
CA ASN A 166 4.57 -15.26 -10.68
C ASN A 166 3.49 -14.18 -10.80
N PHE A 167 2.78 -13.91 -9.71
CA PHE A 167 1.78 -12.85 -9.68
C PHE A 167 2.42 -11.46 -9.62
N GLU A 168 1.72 -10.49 -10.16
CA GLU A 168 2.16 -9.10 -10.25
C GLU A 168 1.63 -8.27 -9.09
N ASN A 169 2.36 -7.22 -8.71
CA ASN A 169 1.79 -6.15 -7.92
C ASN A 169 1.00 -5.25 -8.85
N VAL A 170 -0.22 -4.90 -8.46
CA VAL A 170 -1.12 -4.11 -9.29
C VAL A 170 -1.57 -2.87 -8.55
N GLY A 171 -1.43 -1.72 -9.19
CA GLY A 171 -2.03 -0.48 -8.71
C GLY A 171 -3.33 -0.21 -9.42
N TYR A 172 -4.40 0.02 -8.66
CA TYR A 172 -5.72 0.42 -9.13
C TYR A 172 -6.04 1.83 -8.65
N ALA A 173 -6.68 2.64 -9.46
CA ALA A 173 -7.10 3.98 -9.09
C ALA A 173 -8.39 4.41 -9.78
N LYS A 174 -9.14 5.29 -9.12
CA LYS A 174 -10.20 6.07 -9.77
C LYS A 174 -9.60 7.02 -10.79
N VAL A 175 -10.42 7.54 -11.69
CA VAL A 175 -9.99 8.56 -12.66
C VAL A 175 -9.36 9.75 -11.91
N ASP A 176 -8.23 10.24 -12.41
CA ASP A 176 -7.43 11.34 -11.84
C ASP A 176 -6.86 11.11 -10.43
N LYS A 177 -6.86 9.85 -9.94
CA LYS A 177 -6.30 9.47 -8.62
C LYS A 177 -5.11 8.52 -8.71
N ALA A 178 -4.64 8.20 -9.92
CA ALA A 178 -3.45 7.37 -10.13
C ALA A 178 -2.18 8.06 -9.58
N GLY A 179 -1.28 7.26 -9.00
CA GLY A 179 0.04 7.75 -8.58
C GLY A 179 0.96 7.93 -9.80
N ILE A 180 1.21 9.16 -10.20
CA ILE A 180 2.05 9.50 -11.37
C ILE A 180 3.47 9.02 -11.15
N TYR A 181 3.99 9.13 -9.92
CA TYR A 181 5.30 8.61 -9.54
C TYR A 181 5.44 7.12 -9.91
N ASN A 182 4.44 6.30 -9.58
CA ASN A 182 4.47 4.87 -9.89
C ASN A 182 4.52 4.61 -11.40
N ILE A 183 3.76 5.36 -12.18
CA ILE A 183 3.76 5.26 -13.65
C ILE A 183 5.15 5.61 -14.19
N LEU A 184 5.71 6.75 -13.79
CA LEU A 184 6.98 7.25 -14.31
C LEU A 184 8.16 6.35 -13.95
N ILE A 185 8.14 5.72 -12.77
CA ILE A 185 9.16 4.76 -12.36
C ILE A 185 9.05 3.46 -13.15
N MET A 186 7.84 2.95 -13.37
CA MET A 186 7.63 1.73 -14.17
C MET A 186 8.01 1.93 -15.64
N GLU A 187 7.78 3.12 -16.18
CA GLU A 187 8.16 3.50 -17.54
C GLU A 187 9.64 3.94 -17.67
N GLU A 188 10.41 3.88 -16.58
CA GLU A 188 11.82 4.32 -16.54
C GLU A 188 12.03 5.75 -17.07
N LYS A 189 11.03 6.63 -16.89
CA LYS A 189 11.06 8.01 -17.38
C LYS A 189 11.69 8.99 -16.41
N GLN A 190 11.83 8.62 -15.13
CA GLN A 190 12.41 9.48 -14.09
C GLN A 190 13.52 8.78 -13.32
N PRO A 191 14.66 9.47 -13.07
CA PRO A 191 15.66 8.99 -12.13
C PRO A 191 15.15 9.11 -10.69
N ILE A 192 15.45 8.11 -9.85
CA ILE A 192 15.18 8.17 -8.41
C ILE A 192 16.40 8.79 -7.74
N LEU A 193 16.19 9.95 -7.09
CA LEU A 193 17.19 10.57 -6.23
C LEU A 193 16.90 10.22 -4.78
N SER A 194 17.84 9.55 -4.12
CA SER A 194 17.77 9.24 -2.70
C SER A 194 18.77 10.08 -1.92
N LEU A 195 18.32 10.77 -0.88
CA LEU A 195 19.20 11.53 0.02
C LEU A 195 20.22 10.64 0.73
N ILE A 196 19.91 9.35 0.94
CA ILE A 196 20.84 8.39 1.53
C ILE A 196 22.07 8.17 0.65
N HIS A 197 21.94 8.22 -0.67
CA HIS A 197 23.05 8.06 -1.61
C HIS A 197 23.91 9.32 -1.78
N ILE A 198 23.42 10.47 -1.33
CA ILE A 198 24.15 11.75 -1.38
C ILE A 198 25.10 11.88 -0.17
N SER A 199 24.82 11.18 0.92
CA SER A 199 25.55 11.28 2.18
C SER A 199 26.68 10.26 2.36
N GLU A 200 26.85 9.30 1.46
CA GLU A 200 27.98 8.37 1.51
C GLU A 200 29.19 9.01 0.83
N PRO A 201 30.30 9.21 1.58
CA PRO A 201 31.56 9.64 0.93
C PRO A 201 32.08 8.51 0.03
N THR A 202 32.31 8.83 -1.20
CA THR A 202 33.04 8.00 -2.17
C THR A 202 34.45 7.70 -1.73
#